data_6ca22c0141156fe0e89650db0b1366dc
#
_entry.id   6ca22c0141156fe0e89650db0b1366dc
#
_cell.length_a   1.000
_cell.length_b   1.000
_cell.length_c   1.000
_cell.angle_alpha   90.00
_cell.angle_beta   90.00
_cell.angle_gamma   90.00
#
_symmetry.space_group_name_H-M   'P 1'
#
loop_
_entity.id
_entity.type
_entity.pdbx_description
1 polymer ?
#
loop_
_entity_poly.entity_id
_entity_poly.type
_entity_poly.pdbx_seq_one_letter_code
_entity_poly.pdbx_strand_id
1 'polypeptide(L)'
;MTVMYAASRDALAHIRSLAEDLIRQSEQSVVLGQQMGAELFTVVEIIEKDRPTRIAVADVSATPQQRRTLMTSLIENKVLPETLRVCQEAAGLDWSSPADLRDGLVRTARSALLQAAELSNSLPQV
;
A
#
# COMPACT_ATOMS: atom_id res chain seq x y z
N MET A 1 -3.73 -16.95 11.85
CA MET A 1 -3.24 -16.65 10.48
C MET A 1 -4.42 -16.30 9.59
N THR A 2 -4.39 -15.12 8.99
CA THR A 2 -5.48 -14.68 8.12
C THR A 2 -5.34 -15.31 6.74
N VAL A 3 -6.38 -16.02 6.31
CA VAL A 3 -6.43 -16.61 4.97
C VAL A 3 -7.06 -15.60 4.02
N MET A 4 -6.36 -15.29 2.93
CA MET A 4 -6.89 -14.43 1.88
C MET A 4 -7.48 -15.28 0.75
N TYR A 5 -8.68 -14.89 0.29
CA TYR A 5 -9.28 -15.50 -0.89
C TYR A 5 -8.62 -15.00 -2.17
N ALA A 6 -8.92 -15.64 -3.30
CA ALA A 6 -8.23 -15.42 -4.56
C ALA A 6 -8.19 -13.94 -4.98
N ALA A 7 -9.33 -13.22 -4.90
CA ALA A 7 -9.40 -11.82 -5.28
C ALA A 7 -8.43 -10.96 -4.46
N SER A 8 -8.40 -11.17 -3.14
CA SER A 8 -7.50 -10.43 -2.26
C SER A 8 -6.04 -10.79 -2.50
N ARG A 9 -5.74 -12.07 -2.81
CA ARG A 9 -4.37 -12.47 -3.14
C ARG A 9 -3.88 -11.81 -4.42
N ASP A 10 -4.75 -11.73 -5.43
CA ASP A 10 -4.42 -11.06 -6.69
C ASP A 10 -4.21 -9.56 -6.48
N ALA A 11 -5.07 -8.93 -5.69
CA ALA A 11 -4.93 -7.52 -5.34
C ALA A 11 -3.62 -7.26 -4.59
N LEU A 12 -3.29 -8.10 -3.61
CA LEU A 12 -2.02 -7.98 -2.87
C LEU A 12 -0.81 -8.12 -3.79
N ALA A 13 -0.81 -9.13 -4.66
CA ALA A 13 0.28 -9.33 -5.62
C ALA A 13 0.46 -8.10 -6.51
N HIS A 14 -0.65 -7.50 -6.96
CA HIS A 14 -0.63 -6.31 -7.80
C HIS A 14 0.05 -5.12 -7.10
N ILE A 15 -0.39 -4.79 -5.88
CA ILE A 15 0.16 -3.61 -5.19
C ILE A 15 1.58 -3.84 -4.69
N ARG A 16 1.94 -5.06 -4.31
CA ARG A 16 3.32 -5.39 -3.94
C ARG A 16 4.26 -5.24 -5.13
N SER A 17 3.86 -5.74 -6.29
CA SER A 17 4.64 -5.60 -7.51
C SER A 17 4.82 -4.13 -7.89
N LEU A 18 3.76 -3.32 -7.79
CA LEU A 18 3.84 -1.88 -8.05
C LEU A 18 4.81 -1.20 -7.09
N ALA A 19 4.70 -1.48 -5.80
CA ALA A 19 5.59 -0.90 -4.79
C ALA A 19 7.04 -1.28 -5.04
N GLU A 20 7.30 -2.57 -5.31
CA GLU A 20 8.65 -3.06 -5.62
C GLU A 20 9.26 -2.36 -6.82
N ASP A 21 8.46 -2.18 -7.89
CA ASP A 21 8.92 -1.51 -9.11
C ASP A 21 9.22 -0.04 -8.87
N LEU A 22 8.36 0.66 -8.15
CA LEU A 22 8.57 2.08 -7.83
C LEU A 22 9.86 2.27 -7.01
N ILE A 23 10.09 1.42 -6.04
CA ILE A 23 11.30 1.47 -5.20
C ILE A 23 12.53 1.18 -6.06
N ARG A 24 12.49 0.11 -6.86
CA ARG A 24 13.63 -0.31 -7.68
C ARG A 24 14.02 0.75 -8.71
N GLN A 25 13.05 1.46 -9.28
CA GLN A 25 13.26 2.48 -10.30
C GLN A 25 13.73 3.82 -9.73
N SER A 26 13.64 4.01 -8.43
CA SER A 26 14.04 5.25 -7.78
C SER A 26 15.57 5.38 -7.72
N GLU A 27 16.07 6.58 -7.90
CA GLU A 27 17.48 6.89 -7.68
C GLU A 27 17.87 6.77 -6.21
N GLN A 28 16.90 6.83 -5.31
CA GLN A 28 17.10 6.70 -3.86
C GLN A 28 16.26 5.55 -3.33
N SER A 29 16.50 4.37 -3.85
CA SER A 29 15.69 3.17 -3.58
C SER A 29 15.59 2.83 -2.08
N VAL A 30 16.71 2.89 -1.37
CA VAL A 30 16.71 2.56 0.07
C VAL A 30 15.84 3.55 0.85
N VAL A 31 16.04 4.85 0.60
CA VAL A 31 15.28 5.90 1.28
C VAL A 31 13.79 5.78 0.95
N LEU A 32 13.47 5.59 -0.33
CA LEU A 32 12.08 5.46 -0.75
C LEU A 32 11.41 4.23 -0.13
N GLY A 33 12.10 3.09 -0.10
CA GLY A 33 11.54 1.88 0.51
C GLY A 33 11.25 2.06 2.00
N GLN A 34 12.17 2.69 2.73
CA GLN A 34 11.99 2.98 4.15
C GLN A 34 10.81 3.94 4.38
N GLN A 35 10.74 5.00 3.59
CA GLN A 35 9.70 6.01 3.76
C GLN A 35 8.34 5.47 3.32
N MET A 36 8.26 4.76 2.22
CA MET A 36 7.01 4.14 1.76
C MET A 36 6.48 3.16 2.80
N GLY A 37 7.34 2.32 3.37
CA GLY A 37 6.94 1.38 4.42
C GLY A 37 6.34 2.10 5.61
N ALA A 38 7.01 3.13 6.12
CA ALA A 38 6.51 3.92 7.24
C ALA A 38 5.19 4.61 6.90
N GLU A 39 5.08 5.18 5.70
CA GLU A 39 3.87 5.88 5.26
C GLU A 39 2.69 4.94 5.09
N LEU A 40 2.91 3.73 4.57
CA LEU A 40 1.83 2.74 4.44
C LEU A 40 1.27 2.34 5.81
N PHE A 41 2.10 2.21 6.84
CA PHE A 41 1.61 1.99 8.20
C PHE A 41 0.77 3.17 8.69
N THR A 42 1.19 4.40 8.38
CA THR A 42 0.41 5.61 8.72
C THR A 42 -0.95 5.60 8.01
N VAL A 43 -0.98 5.22 6.73
CA VAL A 43 -2.24 5.10 5.97
C VAL A 43 -3.17 4.10 6.63
N VAL A 44 -2.65 2.95 7.07
CA VAL A 44 -3.45 1.95 7.79
C VAL A 44 -4.06 2.56 9.04
N GLU A 45 -3.29 3.31 9.82
CA GLU A 45 -3.82 3.99 11.01
C GLU A 45 -4.95 4.97 10.67
N ILE A 46 -4.78 5.75 9.60
CA ILE A 46 -5.79 6.71 9.16
C ILE A 46 -7.09 5.99 8.79
N ILE A 47 -7.00 4.89 8.03
CA ILE A 47 -8.17 4.13 7.60
C ILE A 47 -8.85 3.45 8.79
N GLU A 48 -8.07 2.86 9.70
CA GLU A 48 -8.62 2.11 10.85
C GLU A 48 -9.22 3.00 11.92
N LYS A 49 -8.93 4.29 11.91
CA LYS A 49 -9.39 5.24 12.90
C LYS A 49 -10.91 5.41 12.94
N ASP A 50 -11.56 5.17 11.81
CA ASP A 50 -12.97 5.45 11.61
C ASP A 50 -13.62 4.32 10.82
N ARG A 51 -14.59 3.64 11.42
CA ARG A 51 -15.23 2.48 10.80
C ARG A 51 -15.89 2.78 9.45
N PRO A 52 -16.68 3.87 9.28
CA PRO A 52 -17.24 4.20 7.98
C PRO A 52 -16.19 4.37 6.90
N THR A 53 -15.06 5.01 7.21
CA THR A 53 -13.95 5.17 6.27
C THR A 53 -13.35 3.83 5.87
N ARG A 54 -13.11 2.96 6.86
CA ARG A 54 -12.56 1.62 6.63
C ARG A 54 -13.43 0.80 5.68
N ILE A 55 -14.74 0.88 5.84
CA ILE A 55 -15.69 0.19 4.97
C ILE A 55 -15.73 0.82 3.59
N ALA A 56 -15.77 2.15 3.52
CA ALA A 56 -15.95 2.88 2.26
C ALA A 56 -14.79 2.70 1.28
N VAL A 57 -13.54 2.66 1.75
CA VAL A 57 -12.36 2.51 0.88
C VAL A 57 -12.27 1.13 0.23
N ALA A 58 -13.02 0.14 0.74
CA ALA A 58 -13.05 -1.21 0.22
C ALA A 58 -14.43 -1.62 -0.31
N ASP A 59 -15.35 -0.68 -0.46
CA ASP A 59 -16.74 -0.96 -0.83
C ASP A 59 -16.84 -1.29 -2.32
N VAL A 60 -17.04 -2.57 -2.63
CA VAL A 60 -17.16 -3.05 -4.02
C VAL A 60 -18.42 -2.57 -4.72
N SER A 61 -19.43 -2.06 -4.00
CA SER A 61 -20.60 -1.45 -4.61
C SER A 61 -20.33 -0.04 -5.14
N ALA A 62 -19.27 0.62 -4.67
CA ALA A 62 -18.78 1.86 -5.24
C ALA A 62 -17.86 1.55 -6.43
N THR A 63 -17.74 2.50 -7.37
CA THR A 63 -16.82 2.30 -8.51
C THR A 63 -15.37 2.37 -8.04
N PRO A 64 -14.43 1.72 -8.77
CA PRO A 64 -13.01 1.87 -8.47
C PRO A 64 -12.57 3.33 -8.43
N GLN A 65 -13.09 4.17 -9.32
CA GLN A 65 -12.75 5.58 -9.35
C GLN A 65 -13.22 6.31 -8.09
N GLN A 66 -14.41 6.00 -7.60
CA GLN A 66 -14.93 6.59 -6.37
C GLN A 66 -14.05 6.21 -5.18
N ARG A 67 -13.62 4.96 -5.10
CA ARG A 67 -12.73 4.49 -4.02
C ARG A 67 -11.35 5.16 -4.09
N ARG A 68 -10.79 5.32 -5.29
CA ARG A 68 -9.51 6.03 -5.49
C ARG A 68 -9.61 7.48 -5.07
N THR A 69 -10.70 8.15 -5.43
CA THR A 69 -10.93 9.55 -5.06
C THR A 69 -11.01 9.69 -3.54
N LEU A 70 -11.71 8.78 -2.88
CA LEU A 70 -11.78 8.78 -1.41
C LEU A 70 -10.40 8.59 -0.79
N MET A 71 -9.66 7.58 -1.24
CA MET A 71 -8.30 7.34 -0.73
C MET A 71 -7.42 8.58 -0.92
N THR A 72 -7.46 9.18 -2.11
CA THR A 72 -6.69 10.38 -2.40
C THR A 72 -7.02 11.51 -1.42
N SER A 73 -8.31 11.75 -1.17
CA SER A 73 -8.73 12.82 -0.25
C SER A 73 -8.25 12.61 1.18
N LEU A 74 -8.05 11.36 1.58
CA LEU A 74 -7.61 11.04 2.94
C LEU A 74 -6.12 11.27 3.15
N ILE A 75 -5.29 11.07 2.14
CA ILE A 75 -3.84 10.95 2.34
C ILE A 75 -2.97 11.80 1.41
N GLU A 76 -3.52 12.51 0.41
CA GLU A 76 -2.71 13.12 -0.66
C GLU A 76 -1.64 14.09 -0.16
N ASN A 77 -1.88 14.79 0.95
CA ASN A 77 -0.92 15.74 1.51
C ASN A 77 -0.08 15.16 2.65
N LYS A 78 -0.17 13.85 2.88
CA LYS A 78 0.43 13.18 4.04
C LYS A 78 1.50 12.17 3.66
N VAL A 79 1.60 11.83 2.38
CA VAL A 79 2.51 10.80 1.88
C VAL A 79 3.19 11.25 0.59
N LEU A 80 4.27 10.57 0.23
CA LEU A 80 4.96 10.79 -1.04
C LEU A 80 4.06 10.40 -2.22
N PRO A 81 4.31 10.96 -3.41
CA PRO A 81 3.56 10.59 -4.62
C PRO A 81 3.58 9.09 -4.91
N GLU A 82 4.70 8.41 -4.68
CA GLU A 82 4.83 6.97 -4.91
C GLU A 82 3.95 6.17 -3.96
N THR A 83 3.93 6.54 -2.68
CA THR A 83 3.04 5.91 -1.70
C THR A 83 1.57 6.16 -2.03
N LEU A 84 1.25 7.38 -2.43
CA LEU A 84 -0.12 7.73 -2.86
C LEU A 84 -0.55 6.82 -4.02
N ARG A 85 0.32 6.62 -4.99
CA ARG A 85 0.01 5.77 -6.15
C ARG A 85 -0.31 4.34 -5.73
N VAL A 86 0.47 3.76 -4.83
CA VAL A 86 0.22 2.40 -4.30
C VAL A 86 -1.15 2.35 -3.62
N CYS A 87 -1.47 3.35 -2.81
CA CYS A 87 -2.75 3.41 -2.09
C CYS A 87 -3.94 3.61 -3.03
N GLN A 88 -3.80 4.44 -4.06
CA GLN A 88 -4.83 4.62 -5.08
C GLN A 88 -5.11 3.32 -5.82
N GLU A 89 -4.07 2.61 -6.23
CA GLU A 89 -4.23 1.31 -6.86
C GLU A 89 -4.92 0.32 -5.93
N ALA A 90 -4.50 0.27 -4.65
CA ALA A 90 -5.12 -0.60 -3.67
C ALA A 90 -6.62 -0.32 -3.53
N ALA A 91 -7.02 0.94 -3.43
CA ALA A 91 -8.42 1.31 -3.30
C ALA A 91 -9.26 0.94 -4.53
N GLY A 92 -8.64 0.95 -5.71
CA GLY A 92 -9.32 0.62 -6.97
C GLY A 92 -9.49 -0.88 -7.22
N LEU A 93 -8.81 -1.72 -6.45
CA LEU A 93 -8.89 -3.17 -6.61
C LEU A 93 -10.02 -3.76 -5.75
N ASP A 94 -10.46 -4.97 -6.11
CA ASP A 94 -11.50 -5.66 -5.36
C ASP A 94 -10.86 -6.57 -4.31
N TRP A 95 -11.12 -6.27 -3.05
CA TRP A 95 -10.70 -7.08 -1.91
C TRP A 95 -11.92 -7.84 -1.38
N SER A 96 -11.70 -9.05 -0.88
CA SER A 96 -12.80 -9.88 -0.36
C SER A 96 -13.41 -9.29 0.91
N SER A 97 -12.69 -8.45 1.61
CA SER A 97 -13.18 -7.75 2.82
C SER A 97 -12.36 -6.50 3.07
N PRO A 98 -12.88 -5.53 3.85
CA PRO A 98 -12.08 -4.37 4.29
C PRO A 98 -10.83 -4.77 5.07
N ALA A 99 -10.90 -5.84 5.87
CA ALA A 99 -9.74 -6.34 6.59
C ALA A 99 -8.62 -6.80 5.65
N ASP A 100 -8.98 -7.35 4.49
CA ASP A 100 -7.99 -7.80 3.51
C ASP A 100 -7.27 -6.63 2.86
N LEU A 101 -7.96 -5.51 2.60
CA LEU A 101 -7.29 -4.29 2.14
C LEU A 101 -6.27 -3.81 3.17
N ARG A 102 -6.67 -3.73 4.43
CA ARG A 102 -5.77 -3.35 5.52
C ARG A 102 -4.55 -4.27 5.57
N ASP A 103 -4.78 -5.58 5.60
CA ASP A 103 -3.71 -6.57 5.66
C ASP A 103 -2.80 -6.49 4.42
N GLY A 104 -3.38 -6.21 3.27
CA GLY A 104 -2.61 -6.01 2.03
C GLY A 104 -1.68 -4.82 2.13
N LEU A 105 -2.15 -3.71 2.67
CA LEU A 105 -1.31 -2.52 2.88
C LEU A 105 -0.21 -2.79 3.90
N VAL A 106 -0.51 -3.51 4.98
CA VAL A 106 0.49 -3.88 6.00
C VAL A 106 1.56 -4.78 5.39
N ARG A 107 1.17 -5.79 4.63
CA ARG A 107 2.12 -6.71 3.99
C ARG A 107 2.98 -5.98 2.96
N THR A 108 2.41 -5.03 2.22
CA THR A 108 3.16 -4.21 1.28
C THR A 108 4.14 -3.29 2.00
N ALA A 109 3.73 -2.72 3.14
CA ALA A 109 4.62 -1.92 3.98
C ALA A 109 5.85 -2.73 4.43
N ARG A 110 5.61 -3.94 4.93
CA ARG A 110 6.70 -4.83 5.36
C ARG A 110 7.60 -5.20 4.20
N SER A 111 7.03 -5.46 3.03
CA SER A 111 7.77 -5.77 1.81
C SER A 111 8.68 -4.61 1.40
N ALA A 112 8.18 -3.37 1.49
CA ALA A 112 8.96 -2.17 1.17
C ALA A 112 10.15 -2.01 2.13
N LEU A 113 9.93 -2.22 3.42
CA LEU A 113 11.00 -2.15 4.43
C LEU A 113 12.05 -3.24 4.21
N LEU A 114 11.60 -4.46 3.90
CA LEU A 114 12.52 -5.57 3.63
C LEU A 114 13.33 -5.31 2.36
N GLN A 115 12.70 -4.81 1.30
CA GLN A 115 13.39 -4.46 0.06
C GLN A 115 14.46 -3.40 0.33
N ALA A 116 14.15 -2.38 1.10
CA ALA A 116 15.11 -1.34 1.48
C ALA A 116 16.31 -1.92 2.24
N ALA A 117 16.04 -2.84 3.17
CA ALA A 117 17.09 -3.51 3.94
C ALA A 117 17.98 -4.36 3.04
N GLU A 118 17.41 -5.11 2.11
CA GLU A 118 18.16 -5.93 1.16
C GLU A 118 19.01 -5.08 0.23
N LEU A 119 18.47 -3.99 -0.28
CA LEU A 119 19.22 -3.06 -1.14
C LEU A 119 20.36 -2.39 -0.38
N SER A 120 20.13 -2.04 0.88
CA SER A 120 21.17 -1.46 1.74
C SER A 120 22.32 -2.44 1.96
N ASN A 121 22.01 -3.73 2.18
CA ASN A 121 23.01 -4.76 2.42
C ASN A 121 23.78 -5.16 1.16
N SER A 122 23.21 -4.94 -0.03
CA SER A 122 23.85 -5.30 -1.29
C SER A 122 24.74 -4.18 -1.85
N LEU A 123 24.74 -2.98 -1.22
CA LEU A 123 25.60 -1.89 -1.67
C LEU A 123 27.07 -2.21 -1.33
N PRO A 124 28.01 -1.92 -2.27
CA PRO A 124 29.42 -2.14 -2.00
C PRO A 124 29.87 -1.34 -0.78
N GLN A 125 30.53 -2.02 0.14
CA GLN A 125 31.19 -1.36 1.27
C GLN A 125 32.58 -0.94 0.82
N VAL A 126 32.84 0.31 0.95
CA VAL A 126 34.13 0.90 0.58
C VAL A 126 34.96 1.07 1.84
#